data_2d2938ca6b2fa3047d71395fe8d31d9f
#
_entry.id   2d2938ca6b2fa3047d71395fe8d31d9f
#
_cell.length_a   1.000
_cell.length_b   1.000
_cell.length_c   1.000
_cell.angle_alpha   90.00
_cell.angle_beta   90.00
_cell.angle_gamma   90.00
#
_symmetry.space_group_name_H-M   'P 1'
#
loop_
_entity.id
_entity.type
_entity.pdbx_description
1 polymer ?
#
loop_
_entity_poly.entity_id
_entity_poly.type
_entity_poly.pdbx_seq_one_letter_code
_entity_poly.pdbx_strand_id
1 'polypeptide(L)'
;ETGDSAKAAEIDMSVGKSDIGSLGQKSEQKKEQSYEPENESGTPELLRLYPRTVVLGMGCRRDPSLNAVREMARVALSRAMIDKSAVRAIATVDRKKNEMAFLALAKEWDVELWSFTPEELESAGTKFAESPFVRKTVGVGNVCERAAVMGVRRIYREREMDEKNLPAIDLRVQKMAFNGVTAAVAVPASEQVRRQQWKKKNY
;
A
#
# COMPACT_ATOMS: atom_id res chain seq x y z
N GLU A 1 -61.78 -2.85 1.14
CA GLU A 1 -62.52 -1.62 1.40
C GLU A 1 -61.55 -0.49 1.49
N THR A 2 -61.56 0.21 0.43
CA THR A 2 -61.90 1.62 0.21
C THR A 2 -60.84 2.58 0.68
N GLY A 3 -60.22 3.28 -0.21
CA GLY A 3 -60.63 4.37 -1.09
C GLY A 3 -59.99 5.63 -0.55
N ASP A 4 -59.51 6.59 -1.15
CA ASP A 4 -59.78 7.40 -2.31
C ASP A 4 -58.71 8.50 -2.34
N SER A 5 -57.98 8.79 -3.36
CA SER A 5 -58.34 9.66 -4.48
C SER A 5 -58.39 11.18 -4.18
N ALA A 6 -57.71 11.89 -5.06
CA ALA A 6 -57.95 13.27 -5.51
C ALA A 6 -57.02 14.36 -4.92
N LYS A 7 -56.53 15.38 -5.62
CA LYS A 7 -56.77 15.89 -6.97
C LYS A 7 -55.80 17.05 -7.22
N ALA A 8 -55.43 17.22 -8.45
CA ALA A 8 -54.70 18.36 -9.03
C ALA A 8 -55.46 19.69 -8.90
N ALA A 9 -54.75 20.79 -8.95
CA ALA A 9 -55.27 22.03 -9.46
C ALA A 9 -54.15 22.85 -10.13
N GLU A 10 -54.21 22.88 -11.46
CA GLU A 10 -53.65 23.94 -12.31
C GLU A 10 -54.38 25.24 -12.04
N ILE A 11 -53.67 26.37 -12.08
CA ILE A 11 -54.24 27.65 -12.47
C ILE A 11 -53.25 28.38 -13.38
N ASP A 12 -53.64 28.44 -14.63
CA ASP A 12 -53.16 29.35 -15.66
C ASP A 12 -53.88 30.70 -15.51
N MET A 13 -53.17 31.79 -15.73
CA MET A 13 -53.76 32.96 -16.33
C MET A 13 -52.70 33.96 -16.81
N SER A 14 -52.70 34.14 -18.08
CA SER A 14 -52.03 35.06 -18.98
C SER A 14 -52.41 36.53 -18.81
N VAL A 15 -51.61 37.37 -19.51
CA VAL A 15 -51.89 38.65 -20.22
C VAL A 15 -51.42 39.95 -19.57
N GLY A 16 -50.61 40.66 -20.34
CA GLY A 16 -50.39 42.10 -20.21
C GLY A 16 -49.17 42.64 -20.95
N LYS A 17 -49.30 42.81 -22.28
CA LYS A 17 -48.41 43.66 -23.10
C LYS A 17 -48.48 45.13 -22.70
N SER A 18 -47.32 45.83 -22.67
CA SER A 18 -47.22 47.18 -23.23
C SER A 18 -45.75 47.53 -23.51
N ASP A 19 -45.53 47.84 -24.77
CA ASP A 19 -44.28 48.46 -25.33
C ASP A 19 -44.09 49.86 -24.77
N ILE A 20 -42.84 50.30 -24.59
CA ILE A 20 -42.31 51.59 -24.99
C ILE A 20 -40.77 51.62 -24.90
N GLY A 21 -40.11 51.89 -26.01
CA GLY A 21 -39.08 52.89 -26.21
C GLY A 21 -37.65 52.63 -25.81
N SER A 22 -36.88 52.21 -26.77
CA SER A 22 -35.58 52.75 -27.21
C SER A 22 -34.86 53.72 -26.28
N LEU A 23 -33.64 53.33 -25.87
CA LEU A 23 -32.43 54.17 -26.02
C LEU A 23 -31.21 53.32 -25.67
N GLY A 24 -30.25 53.29 -26.59
CA GLY A 24 -29.04 52.48 -26.46
C GLY A 24 -28.06 53.02 -25.41
N GLN A 25 -27.51 52.09 -24.68
CA GLN A 25 -26.18 52.27 -24.06
C GLN A 25 -25.41 50.99 -24.22
N LYS A 26 -24.33 51.03 -25.00
CA LYS A 26 -23.26 50.08 -25.03
C LYS A 26 -22.63 50.07 -23.64
N SER A 27 -22.91 49.09 -22.85
CA SER A 27 -22.09 48.74 -21.70
C SER A 27 -21.13 47.64 -22.13
N GLU A 28 -19.87 48.00 -22.25
CA GLU A 28 -18.74 47.07 -22.31
C GLU A 28 -18.81 46.19 -21.10
N GLN A 29 -19.12 44.91 -21.32
CA GLN A 29 -18.93 43.87 -20.32
C GLN A 29 -17.41 43.66 -20.18
N LYS A 30 -16.82 44.34 -19.23
CA LYS A 30 -15.53 44.03 -18.64
C LYS A 30 -15.69 42.62 -18.06
N LYS A 31 -15.11 41.63 -18.71
CA LYS A 31 -14.91 40.30 -18.10
C LYS A 31 -14.13 40.51 -16.81
N GLU A 32 -14.80 40.41 -15.70
CA GLU A 32 -14.14 40.16 -14.42
C GLU A 32 -13.45 38.81 -14.55
N GLN A 33 -12.17 38.84 -14.83
CA GLN A 33 -11.24 37.74 -14.66
C GLN A 33 -11.21 37.52 -13.16
N SER A 34 -11.89 36.47 -12.69
CA SER A 34 -11.76 35.97 -11.34
C SER A 34 -10.29 35.60 -11.11
N TYR A 35 -9.60 36.48 -10.39
CA TYR A 35 -8.26 36.24 -9.91
C TYR A 35 -8.38 35.12 -8.84
N GLU A 36 -8.08 33.89 -9.23
CA GLU A 36 -7.83 32.87 -8.23
C GLU A 36 -6.55 33.29 -7.50
N PRO A 37 -6.54 33.34 -6.15
CA PRO A 37 -5.34 33.72 -5.43
C PRO A 37 -4.28 32.63 -5.71
N GLU A 38 -3.24 33.02 -6.44
CA GLU A 38 -2.01 32.21 -6.50
C GLU A 38 -1.57 31.96 -5.07
N ASN A 39 -1.43 30.70 -4.71
CA ASN A 39 -0.92 30.26 -3.42
C ASN A 39 0.50 30.81 -3.26
N GLU A 40 0.63 31.99 -2.65
CA GLU A 40 1.91 32.57 -2.23
C GLU A 40 2.54 31.83 -1.04
N SER A 41 2.45 30.52 -0.96
CA SER A 41 3.34 29.76 -0.12
C SER A 41 4.45 29.20 -1.00
N GLY A 42 5.47 29.99 -1.19
CA GLY A 42 6.67 29.66 -1.96
C GLY A 42 7.55 28.58 -1.35
N THR A 43 6.94 27.57 -0.77
CA THR A 43 7.62 26.31 -0.46
C THR A 43 7.61 25.48 -1.73
N PRO A 44 8.78 25.15 -2.32
CA PRO A 44 8.83 24.31 -3.50
C PRO A 44 8.10 22.99 -3.18
N GLU A 45 7.13 22.64 -4.02
CA GLU A 45 6.44 21.36 -3.92
C GLU A 45 7.47 20.25 -4.04
N LEU A 46 7.81 19.62 -2.91
CA LEU A 46 8.85 18.61 -2.84
C LEU A 46 8.34 17.33 -3.48
N LEU A 47 8.75 17.04 -4.71
CA LEU A 47 8.45 15.76 -5.35
C LEU A 47 9.12 14.61 -4.57
N ARG A 48 8.31 13.80 -3.88
CA ARG A 48 8.79 12.62 -3.17
C ARG A 48 8.65 11.39 -4.06
N LEU A 49 9.78 10.84 -4.49
CA LEU A 49 9.82 9.58 -5.22
C LEU A 49 10.03 8.42 -4.26
N TYR A 50 9.13 7.46 -4.27
CA TYR A 50 9.24 6.22 -3.49
C TYR A 50 9.50 5.05 -4.44
N PRO A 51 10.77 4.58 -4.57
CA PRO A 51 11.02 3.38 -5.36
C PRO A 51 10.32 2.18 -4.71
N ARG A 52 9.46 1.50 -5.45
CA ARG A 52 8.76 0.29 -4.98
C ARG A 52 9.74 -0.88 -4.84
N THR A 53 10.40 -0.97 -3.69
CA THR A 53 11.41 -1.99 -3.39
C THR A 53 11.22 -2.67 -2.04
N VAL A 54 10.19 -2.27 -1.31
CA VAL A 54 9.87 -2.81 0.01
C VAL A 54 9.01 -4.05 -0.14
N VAL A 55 9.32 -5.10 0.60
CA VAL A 55 8.47 -6.30 0.68
C VAL A 55 7.98 -6.47 2.11
N LEU A 56 6.65 -6.57 2.23
CA LEU A 56 5.97 -6.88 3.47
C LEU A 56 5.69 -8.39 3.53
N GLY A 57 6.48 -9.11 4.30
CA GLY A 57 6.24 -10.53 4.55
C GLY A 57 5.16 -10.72 5.61
N MET A 58 4.16 -11.53 5.31
CA MET A 58 3.02 -11.75 6.20
C MET A 58 2.73 -13.23 6.42
N GLY A 59 2.27 -13.54 7.61
CA GLY A 59 1.75 -14.85 7.99
C GLY A 59 0.52 -14.66 8.88
N CYS A 60 -0.38 -15.63 8.89
CA CYS A 60 -1.54 -15.58 9.76
C CYS A 60 -1.97 -16.98 10.23
N ARG A 61 -2.75 -17.01 11.29
CA ARG A 61 -3.58 -18.17 11.64
C ARG A 61 -4.70 -18.31 10.63
N ARG A 62 -5.56 -19.32 10.79
CA ARG A 62 -6.71 -19.53 9.92
C ARG A 62 -7.69 -18.34 10.05
N ASP A 63 -8.22 -17.88 8.91
CA ASP A 63 -9.29 -16.90 8.81
C ASP A 63 -9.05 -15.58 9.58
N PRO A 64 -7.95 -14.84 9.31
CA PRO A 64 -7.73 -13.55 9.93
C PRO A 64 -8.74 -12.52 9.39
N SER A 65 -9.19 -11.61 10.23
CA SER A 65 -9.99 -10.49 9.74
C SER A 65 -9.12 -9.54 8.91
N LEU A 66 -9.72 -8.94 7.87
CA LEU A 66 -9.03 -7.93 7.05
C LEU A 66 -8.52 -6.75 7.92
N ASN A 67 -9.28 -6.36 8.94
CA ASN A 67 -8.85 -5.28 9.84
C ASN A 67 -7.59 -5.65 10.63
N ALA A 68 -7.47 -6.89 11.13
CA ALA A 68 -6.26 -7.35 11.80
C ALA A 68 -5.05 -7.38 10.86
N VAL A 69 -5.26 -7.80 9.61
CA VAL A 69 -4.22 -7.83 8.57
C VAL A 69 -3.78 -6.41 8.21
N ARG A 70 -4.74 -5.50 7.99
CA ARG A 70 -4.50 -4.08 7.67
C ARG A 70 -3.73 -3.37 8.79
N GLU A 71 -4.16 -3.58 10.02
CA GLU A 71 -3.53 -2.95 11.18
C GLU A 71 -2.09 -3.46 11.37
N MET A 72 -1.86 -4.77 11.29
CA MET A 72 -0.52 -5.35 11.39
C MET A 72 0.41 -4.80 10.29
N ALA A 73 -0.08 -4.68 9.07
CA ALA A 73 0.66 -4.12 7.94
C ALA A 73 1.06 -2.65 8.19
N ARG A 74 0.10 -1.83 8.64
CA ARG A 74 0.34 -0.42 8.97
C ARG A 74 1.35 -0.25 10.10
N VAL A 75 1.20 -1.02 11.18
CA VAL A 75 2.13 -0.98 12.32
C VAL A 75 3.54 -1.41 11.91
N ALA A 76 3.68 -2.45 11.07
CA ALA A 76 4.97 -2.89 10.57
C ALA A 76 5.65 -1.81 9.72
N LEU A 77 4.92 -1.16 8.80
CA LEU A 77 5.47 -0.07 7.97
C LEU A 77 5.80 1.18 8.80
N SER A 78 4.95 1.56 9.75
CA SER A 78 5.22 2.67 10.67
C SER A 78 6.50 2.43 11.48
N ARG A 79 6.69 1.21 12.01
CA ARG A 79 7.92 0.85 12.74
C ARG A 79 9.16 0.85 11.85
N ALA A 80 9.01 0.53 10.58
CA ALA A 80 10.07 0.65 9.58
C ALA A 80 10.36 2.10 9.19
N MET A 81 9.49 3.05 9.52
CA MET A 81 9.47 4.42 9.01
C MET A 81 9.39 4.45 7.47
N ILE A 82 8.54 3.60 6.90
CA ILE A 82 8.37 3.43 5.46
C ILE A 82 6.95 3.78 5.07
N ASP A 83 6.81 4.58 4.01
CA ASP A 83 5.52 4.87 3.41
C ASP A 83 5.00 3.65 2.62
N LYS A 84 3.67 3.43 2.64
CA LYS A 84 3.03 2.32 1.92
C LYS A 84 3.28 2.35 0.41
N SER A 85 3.48 3.54 -0.16
CA SER A 85 3.77 3.71 -1.60
C SER A 85 5.10 3.10 -2.04
N ALA A 86 6.02 2.87 -1.10
CA ALA A 86 7.27 2.15 -1.35
C ALA A 86 7.11 0.62 -1.39
N VAL A 87 5.95 0.09 -0.98
CA VAL A 87 5.70 -1.35 -0.99
C VAL A 87 5.56 -1.85 -2.43
N ARG A 88 6.36 -2.86 -2.79
CA ARG A 88 6.30 -3.55 -4.09
C ARG A 88 5.34 -4.72 -4.04
N ALA A 89 5.37 -5.48 -2.94
CA ALA A 89 4.55 -6.68 -2.80
C ALA A 89 4.31 -7.04 -1.34
N ILE A 90 3.23 -7.78 -1.11
CA ILE A 90 3.00 -8.57 0.08
C ILE A 90 3.48 -9.98 -0.22
N ALA A 91 4.22 -10.61 0.69
CA ALA A 91 4.82 -11.93 0.49
C ALA A 91 4.39 -12.91 1.59
N THR A 92 4.08 -14.14 1.22
CA THR A 92 3.62 -15.18 2.14
C THR A 92 4.03 -16.58 1.68
N VAL A 93 3.60 -17.62 2.38
CA VAL A 93 3.79 -19.03 1.97
C VAL A 93 2.63 -19.48 1.05
N ASP A 94 2.89 -20.44 0.18
CA ASP A 94 1.92 -20.96 -0.80
C ASP A 94 0.57 -21.37 -0.21
N ARG A 95 0.59 -21.97 0.99
CA ARG A 95 -0.65 -22.33 1.68
C ARG A 95 -1.56 -21.14 1.99
N LYS A 96 -1.03 -19.92 1.90
CA LYS A 96 -1.73 -18.65 2.18
C LYS A 96 -1.93 -17.78 0.93
N LYS A 97 -1.61 -18.29 -0.26
CA LYS A 97 -1.78 -17.54 -1.52
C LYS A 97 -3.23 -17.14 -1.82
N ASN A 98 -4.19 -17.92 -1.31
CA ASN A 98 -5.62 -17.68 -1.48
C ASN A 98 -6.28 -17.10 -0.21
N GLU A 99 -5.49 -16.60 0.74
CA GLU A 99 -6.02 -16.00 1.96
C GLU A 99 -6.73 -14.68 1.62
N MET A 100 -8.06 -14.66 1.77
CA MET A 100 -8.90 -13.54 1.33
C MET A 100 -8.47 -12.19 1.93
N ALA A 101 -8.05 -12.19 3.19
CA ALA A 101 -7.61 -10.96 3.84
C ALA A 101 -6.29 -10.42 3.24
N PHE A 102 -5.37 -11.28 2.79
CA PHE A 102 -4.14 -10.87 2.11
C PHE A 102 -4.43 -10.38 0.69
N LEU A 103 -5.30 -11.06 -0.05
CA LEU A 103 -5.73 -10.64 -1.38
C LEU A 103 -6.44 -9.28 -1.34
N ALA A 104 -7.32 -9.08 -0.34
CA ALA A 104 -8.02 -7.82 -0.17
C ALA A 104 -7.06 -6.66 0.17
N LEU A 105 -6.08 -6.89 1.06
CA LEU A 105 -5.06 -5.88 1.37
C LEU A 105 -4.18 -5.56 0.16
N ALA A 106 -3.76 -6.59 -0.60
CA ALA A 106 -2.96 -6.41 -1.81
C ALA A 106 -3.70 -5.56 -2.86
N LYS A 107 -4.99 -5.84 -3.07
CA LYS A 107 -5.86 -5.05 -3.93
C LYS A 107 -6.05 -3.61 -3.45
N GLU A 108 -6.27 -3.41 -2.15
CA GLU A 108 -6.43 -2.08 -1.54
C GLU A 108 -5.18 -1.20 -1.72
N TRP A 109 -3.99 -1.81 -1.67
CA TRP A 109 -2.71 -1.10 -1.78
C TRP A 109 -2.16 -1.05 -3.21
N ASP A 110 -2.86 -1.67 -4.17
CA ASP A 110 -2.39 -1.80 -5.55
C ASP A 110 -0.98 -2.41 -5.62
N VAL A 111 -0.81 -3.56 -4.95
CA VAL A 111 0.43 -4.33 -4.92
C VAL A 111 0.15 -5.81 -5.19
N GLU A 112 1.19 -6.55 -5.61
CA GLU A 112 1.07 -7.99 -5.82
C GLU A 112 1.11 -8.77 -4.50
N LEU A 113 0.41 -9.91 -4.47
CA LEU A 113 0.60 -10.94 -3.46
C LEU A 113 1.52 -12.03 -4.01
N TRP A 114 2.71 -12.13 -3.48
CA TRP A 114 3.68 -13.17 -3.83
C TRP A 114 3.62 -14.32 -2.84
N SER A 115 3.66 -15.53 -3.36
CA SER A 115 3.77 -16.72 -2.54
C SER A 115 5.02 -17.52 -2.86
N PHE A 116 5.56 -18.19 -1.85
CA PHE A 116 6.76 -18.99 -1.94
C PHE A 116 6.50 -20.37 -1.32
N THR A 117 7.12 -21.40 -1.88
CA THR A 117 7.05 -22.74 -1.30
C THR A 117 7.82 -22.80 0.04
N PRO A 118 7.56 -23.79 0.89
CA PRO A 118 8.36 -23.99 2.10
C PRO A 118 9.86 -24.13 1.82
N GLU A 119 10.23 -24.81 0.73
CA GLU A 119 11.62 -25.03 0.31
C GLU A 119 12.29 -23.71 -0.09
N GLU A 120 11.58 -22.88 -0.86
CA GLU A 120 12.06 -21.54 -1.21
C GLU A 120 12.27 -20.69 0.04
N LEU A 121 11.33 -20.72 0.99
CA LEU A 121 11.45 -19.99 2.25
C LEU A 121 12.64 -20.47 3.09
N GLU A 122 12.90 -21.79 3.14
CA GLU A 122 14.09 -22.33 3.82
C GLU A 122 15.40 -21.80 3.18
N SER A 123 15.43 -21.63 1.86
CA SER A 123 16.59 -21.07 1.14
C SER A 123 16.91 -19.62 1.53
N ALA A 124 16.00 -18.90 2.18
CA ALA A 124 16.25 -17.54 2.67
C ALA A 124 17.39 -17.46 3.71
N GLY A 125 17.72 -18.58 4.35
CA GLY A 125 18.81 -18.70 5.33
C GLY A 125 18.33 -19.09 6.73
N THR A 126 19.25 -19.15 7.68
CA THR A 126 19.02 -19.70 9.04
C THR A 126 18.95 -18.64 10.15
N LYS A 127 19.14 -17.37 9.85
CA LYS A 127 19.26 -16.27 10.84
C LYS A 127 17.90 -15.71 11.30
N PHE A 128 16.84 -16.53 11.30
CA PHE A 128 15.50 -16.06 11.66
C PHE A 128 15.04 -16.73 12.95
N ALA A 129 14.20 -16.00 13.71
CA ALA A 129 13.58 -16.58 14.90
C ALA A 129 12.65 -17.74 14.52
N GLU A 130 12.93 -18.92 15.03
CA GLU A 130 12.20 -20.14 14.70
C GLU A 130 11.01 -20.34 15.65
N SER A 131 9.89 -20.83 15.11
CA SER A 131 8.71 -21.25 15.86
C SER A 131 8.47 -22.74 15.62
N PRO A 132 8.61 -23.60 16.64
CA PRO A 132 8.37 -25.03 16.48
C PRO A 132 6.96 -25.34 15.99
N PHE A 133 5.97 -24.60 16.43
CA PHE A 133 4.58 -24.75 15.99
C PHE A 133 4.42 -24.44 14.49
N VAL A 134 5.00 -23.34 14.01
CA VAL A 134 4.93 -22.95 12.60
C VAL A 134 5.69 -23.96 11.73
N ARG A 135 6.86 -24.41 12.18
CA ARG A 135 7.64 -25.46 11.51
C ARG A 135 6.85 -26.76 11.35
N LYS A 136 6.17 -27.21 12.41
CA LYS A 136 5.31 -28.41 12.34
C LYS A 136 4.13 -28.25 11.37
N THR A 137 3.59 -27.06 11.27
CA THR A 137 2.37 -26.79 10.48
C THR A 137 2.65 -26.45 9.03
N VAL A 138 3.70 -25.69 8.77
CA VAL A 138 4.01 -25.08 7.46
C VAL A 138 5.26 -25.65 6.82
N GLY A 139 6.12 -26.34 7.60
CA GLY A 139 7.42 -26.82 7.16
C GLY A 139 8.57 -25.85 7.44
N VAL A 140 8.29 -24.58 7.68
CA VAL A 140 9.29 -23.56 8.02
C VAL A 140 8.97 -22.88 9.34
N GLY A 141 9.99 -22.55 10.13
CA GLY A 141 9.80 -21.98 11.48
C GLY A 141 9.39 -20.50 11.52
N ASN A 142 9.59 -19.78 10.43
CA ASN A 142 9.27 -18.36 10.32
C ASN A 142 8.89 -17.99 8.88
N VAL A 143 7.61 -17.74 8.65
CA VAL A 143 7.09 -17.42 7.32
C VAL A 143 7.33 -15.96 6.96
N CYS A 144 6.95 -15.01 7.82
CA CYS A 144 6.91 -13.59 7.44
C CYS A 144 8.30 -13.02 7.14
N GLU A 145 9.32 -13.30 7.94
CA GLU A 145 10.67 -12.80 7.68
C GLU A 145 11.28 -13.42 6.43
N ARG A 146 11.14 -14.75 6.30
CA ARG A 146 11.65 -15.47 5.13
C ARG A 146 10.97 -15.01 3.84
N ALA A 147 9.64 -14.87 3.86
CA ALA A 147 8.88 -14.37 2.71
C ALA A 147 9.28 -12.93 2.33
N ALA A 148 9.49 -12.05 3.31
CA ALA A 148 9.99 -10.69 3.05
C ALA A 148 11.36 -10.71 2.35
N VAL A 149 12.30 -11.52 2.83
CA VAL A 149 13.64 -11.65 2.24
C VAL A 149 13.58 -12.26 0.84
N MET A 150 12.79 -13.31 0.64
CA MET A 150 12.60 -13.94 -0.67
C MET A 150 11.96 -13.00 -1.68
N GLY A 151 11.03 -12.16 -1.22
CA GLY A 151 10.44 -11.14 -2.06
C GLY A 151 11.46 -10.09 -2.55
N VAL A 152 12.37 -9.64 -1.69
CA VAL A 152 13.48 -8.74 -2.11
C VAL A 152 14.41 -9.45 -3.09
N ARG A 153 14.74 -10.74 -2.88
CA ARG A 153 15.52 -11.52 -3.85
C ARG A 153 14.81 -11.64 -5.20
N ARG A 154 13.49 -11.78 -5.19
CA ARG A 154 12.69 -11.78 -6.42
C ARG A 154 12.81 -10.45 -7.17
N ILE A 155 12.77 -9.30 -6.47
CA ILE A 155 13.00 -7.98 -7.08
C ILE A 155 14.37 -7.94 -7.76
N TYR A 156 15.40 -8.49 -7.14
CA TYR A 156 16.73 -8.52 -7.75
C TYR A 156 16.78 -9.35 -9.02
N ARG A 157 16.14 -10.53 -9.02
CA ARG A 157 16.02 -11.37 -10.23
C ARG A 157 15.22 -10.69 -11.33
N GLU A 158 14.11 -10.04 -11.03
CA GLU A 158 13.30 -9.28 -12.00
C GLU A 158 14.10 -8.11 -12.63
N ARG A 159 15.14 -7.64 -11.94
CA ARG A 159 16.08 -6.61 -12.44
C ARG A 159 17.34 -7.19 -13.10
N GLU A 160 17.35 -8.49 -13.35
CA GLU A 160 18.49 -9.20 -13.95
C GLU A 160 19.83 -8.95 -13.25
N MET A 161 19.79 -8.77 -11.93
CA MET A 161 20.99 -8.54 -11.15
C MET A 161 21.78 -9.84 -11.00
N ASP A 162 23.11 -9.76 -11.15
CA ASP A 162 24.01 -10.91 -10.98
C ASP A 162 23.88 -11.49 -9.56
N GLU A 163 23.53 -12.76 -9.47
CA GLU A 163 23.34 -13.47 -8.18
C GLU A 163 24.59 -13.45 -7.29
N LYS A 164 25.78 -13.37 -7.87
CA LYS A 164 27.06 -13.29 -7.13
C LYS A 164 27.27 -11.93 -6.46
N ASN A 165 26.63 -10.88 -6.99
CA ASN A 165 26.80 -9.50 -6.57
C ASN A 165 25.51 -8.87 -6.01
N LEU A 166 24.56 -9.70 -5.58
CA LEU A 166 23.31 -9.18 -5.01
C LEU A 166 23.58 -8.27 -3.81
N PRO A 167 22.93 -7.11 -3.75
CA PRO A 167 23.00 -6.27 -2.57
C PRO A 167 22.49 -7.03 -1.34
N ALA A 168 23.06 -6.73 -0.18
CA ALA A 168 22.57 -7.25 1.09
C ALA A 168 21.08 -6.86 1.26
N ILE A 169 20.35 -7.68 1.96
CA ILE A 169 18.94 -7.43 2.32
C ILE A 169 18.91 -6.99 3.78
N ASP A 170 18.24 -5.88 4.03
CA ASP A 170 18.00 -5.36 5.37
C ASP A 170 16.59 -5.78 5.83
N LEU A 171 16.54 -6.61 6.87
CA LEU A 171 15.28 -6.92 7.55
C LEU A 171 14.98 -5.77 8.51
N ARG A 172 14.37 -4.71 7.96
CA ARG A 172 14.10 -3.46 8.67
C ARG A 172 13.21 -3.65 9.89
N VAL A 173 12.25 -4.55 9.80
CA VAL A 173 11.40 -4.96 10.92
C VAL A 173 11.39 -6.48 10.98
N GLN A 174 11.87 -7.01 12.09
CA GLN A 174 11.77 -8.43 12.42
C GLN A 174 10.32 -8.81 12.70
N LYS A 175 10.05 -10.11 12.79
CA LYS A 175 8.71 -10.65 13.05
C LYS A 175 8.01 -9.94 14.20
N MET A 176 6.91 -9.32 13.88
CA MET A 176 5.89 -8.84 14.82
C MET A 176 4.69 -9.78 14.78
N ALA A 177 3.96 -9.90 15.88
CA ALA A 177 2.77 -10.73 15.97
C ALA A 177 1.69 -10.02 16.80
N PHE A 178 0.49 -9.94 16.25
CA PHE A 178 -0.68 -9.38 16.93
C PHE A 178 -1.97 -9.95 16.31
N ASN A 179 -2.96 -10.29 17.14
CA ASN A 179 -4.27 -10.81 16.72
C ASN A 179 -4.21 -11.97 15.70
N GLY A 180 -3.23 -12.89 15.88
CA GLY A 180 -3.09 -14.06 15.01
C GLY A 180 -2.47 -13.75 13.64
N VAL A 181 -2.04 -12.51 13.38
CA VAL A 181 -1.30 -12.08 12.19
C VAL A 181 0.15 -11.79 12.55
N THR A 182 1.06 -12.12 11.66
CA THR A 182 2.48 -11.78 11.78
C THR A 182 2.93 -10.98 10.58
N ALA A 183 3.85 -10.05 10.78
CA ALA A 183 4.45 -9.27 9.70
C ALA A 183 5.95 -9.03 9.95
N ALA A 184 6.68 -8.86 8.86
CA ALA A 184 8.07 -8.45 8.81
C ALA A 184 8.29 -7.56 7.58
N VAL A 185 9.27 -6.67 7.62
CA VAL A 185 9.57 -5.76 6.51
C VAL A 185 11.02 -5.92 6.07
N ALA A 186 11.22 -6.23 4.80
CA ALA A 186 12.54 -6.31 4.18
C ALA A 186 12.70 -5.28 3.05
N VAL A 187 13.91 -4.75 2.92
CA VAL A 187 14.29 -3.80 1.89
C VAL A 187 15.69 -4.13 1.35
N PRO A 188 16.03 -3.69 0.12
CA PRO A 188 17.43 -3.65 -0.31
C PRO A 188 18.26 -2.85 0.70
N ALA A 189 19.38 -3.38 1.15
CA ALA A 189 20.24 -2.64 2.06
C ALA A 189 20.80 -1.39 1.37
N SER A 190 20.69 -0.25 2.03
CA SER A 190 21.34 0.98 1.58
C SER A 190 22.88 0.81 1.56
N GLU A 191 23.56 1.63 0.77
CA GLU A 191 25.02 1.59 0.70
C GLU A 191 25.68 1.87 2.06
N GLN A 192 25.05 2.69 2.90
CA GLN A 192 25.52 2.94 4.27
C GLN A 192 25.49 1.68 5.14
N VAL A 193 24.40 0.89 5.07
CA VAL A 193 24.28 -0.39 5.80
C VAL A 193 25.31 -1.39 5.29
N ARG A 194 25.52 -1.45 3.97
CA ARG A 194 26.56 -2.31 3.36
C ARG A 194 27.96 -1.96 3.86
N ARG A 195 28.31 -0.67 3.92
CA ARG A 195 29.60 -0.21 4.45
C ARG A 195 29.80 -0.56 5.92
N GLN A 196 28.77 -0.44 6.75
CA GLN A 196 28.83 -0.82 8.17
C GLN A 196 28.99 -2.33 8.36
N GLN A 197 28.27 -3.15 7.58
CA GLN A 197 28.39 -4.61 7.62
C GLN A 197 29.79 -5.07 7.15
N TRP A 198 30.33 -4.44 6.11
CA TRP A 198 31.67 -4.72 5.63
C TRP A 198 32.75 -4.43 6.69
N LYS A 199 32.64 -3.28 7.38
CA LYS A 199 33.57 -2.94 8.50
C LYS A 199 33.50 -3.98 9.62
N LYS A 200 32.30 -4.40 10.06
CA LYS A 200 32.13 -5.42 11.11
C LYS A 200 32.69 -6.80 10.74
N LYS A 201 32.81 -7.12 9.46
CA LYS A 201 33.31 -8.41 8.99
C LYS A 201 34.82 -8.43 8.83
N ASN A 202 35.48 -7.27 8.68
CA ASN A 202 36.88 -7.15 8.34
C ASN A 202 37.72 -6.46 9.46
N TYR A 203 37.09 -6.20 10.62
CA TYR A 203 37.69 -5.76 11.87
C TYR A 203 37.13 -6.59 13.03
#